data_dfd6fd205621631fbfca850d7152b78b
#
_entry.id   dfd6fd205621631fbfca850d7152b78b
#
_cell.length_a   1.000
_cell.length_b   1.000
_cell.length_c   1.000
_cell.angle_alpha   90.00
_cell.angle_beta   90.00
_cell.angle_gamma   90.00
#
_symmetry.space_group_name_H-M   'P 1'
#
loop_
_entity.id
_entity.type
_entity.pdbx_description
1 polymer ?
#
loop_
_entity_poly.entity_id
_entity_poly.type
_entity_poly.pdbx_seq_one_letter_code
_entity_poly.pdbx_strand_id
1 'polypeptide(L)'
;TLPRLDFLINNACQTVRRPPGFYAHLMDEERKLAGELPAAARPLLESYETLRARPPSAEHTEISLPDQVGSSLAGIQRAAELSQVPLAPGDHETGEELFPTGQLDHDLQQVDLRSINSWRLRLADISTVELLEVQLVNAVAPFILNARLKPLMQQVSTRDTHIVNVSAMEGVFYRAYKTDKHPHTNMAKAALNMLTRTSAQDYARDGIHMNSVDT
;
A
#
# COMPACT_ATOMS: atom_id res chain seq x y z
N THR A 1 -0.09 -22.29 -3.13
CA THR A 1 0.49 -21.56 -4.28
C THR A 1 -0.57 -21.42 -5.36
N LEU A 2 -0.76 -20.22 -5.90
CA LEU A 2 -1.67 -19.97 -7.01
C LEU A 2 -1.09 -20.59 -8.30
N PRO A 3 -1.89 -21.32 -9.11
CA PRO A 3 -1.41 -21.93 -10.35
C PRO A 3 -1.24 -20.91 -11.49
N ARG A 4 -1.99 -19.80 -11.46
CA ARG A 4 -1.97 -18.72 -12.45
C ARG A 4 -2.55 -17.44 -11.89
N LEU A 5 -2.34 -16.33 -12.59
CA LEU A 5 -2.93 -15.01 -12.27
C LEU A 5 -3.46 -14.38 -13.56
N ASP A 6 -4.74 -14.08 -13.62
CA ASP A 6 -5.40 -13.48 -14.78
C ASP A 6 -5.48 -11.96 -14.70
N PHE A 7 -5.72 -11.42 -13.49
CA PHE A 7 -5.88 -9.98 -13.27
C PHE A 7 -5.06 -9.50 -12.08
N LEU A 8 -4.36 -8.38 -12.25
CA LEU A 8 -3.67 -7.66 -11.19
C LEU A 8 -4.15 -6.22 -11.18
N ILE A 9 -4.77 -5.80 -10.09
CA ILE A 9 -5.28 -4.43 -9.93
C ILE A 9 -4.51 -3.74 -8.83
N ASN A 10 -3.63 -2.81 -9.20
CA ASN A 10 -2.87 -1.98 -8.28
C ASN A 10 -3.70 -0.75 -7.89
N ASN A 11 -4.62 -0.94 -6.93
CA ASN A 11 -5.52 0.10 -6.45
C ASN A 11 -5.10 0.69 -5.10
N ALA A 12 -4.18 0.06 -4.37
CA ALA A 12 -3.68 0.61 -3.11
C ALA A 12 -3.04 1.98 -3.34
N CYS A 13 -3.48 2.98 -2.57
CA CYS A 13 -3.03 4.36 -2.71
C CYS A 13 -2.99 5.06 -1.36
N GLN A 14 -1.86 5.66 -1.04
CA GLN A 14 -1.75 6.58 0.08
C GLN A 14 -1.82 8.01 -0.46
N THR A 15 -2.93 8.70 -0.19
CA THR A 15 -3.15 10.11 -0.56
C THR A 15 -3.01 11.04 0.63
N VAL A 16 -3.43 10.59 1.80
CA VAL A 16 -3.33 11.28 3.08
C VAL A 16 -2.65 10.37 4.07
N ARG A 17 -1.52 10.81 4.60
CA ARG A 17 -0.86 10.10 5.70
C ARG A 17 -1.64 10.32 6.98
N ARG A 18 -2.05 9.22 7.63
CA ARG A 18 -2.73 9.24 8.92
C ARG A 18 -1.75 8.80 10.01
N PRO A 19 -1.79 9.42 11.18
CA PRO A 19 -0.97 8.97 12.32
C PRO A 19 -1.49 7.63 12.88
N PRO A 20 -0.66 6.91 13.66
CA PRO A 20 -1.09 5.66 14.31
C PRO A 20 -2.40 5.78 15.07
N GLY A 21 -2.64 6.91 15.76
CA GLY A 21 -3.87 7.15 16.51
C GLY A 21 -5.16 7.07 15.69
N PHE A 22 -5.09 7.42 14.40
CA PHE A 22 -6.22 7.27 13.48
C PHE A 22 -6.67 5.81 13.32
N TYR A 23 -5.74 4.87 13.34
CA TYR A 23 -5.98 3.44 13.13
C TYR A 23 -6.17 2.66 14.43
N ALA A 24 -6.09 3.31 15.59
CA ALA A 24 -6.13 2.64 16.90
C ALA A 24 -7.36 1.74 17.07
N HIS A 25 -8.52 2.16 16.54
CA HIS A 25 -9.78 1.42 16.60
C HIS A 25 -9.75 0.09 15.82
N LEU A 26 -8.85 -0.08 14.87
CA LEU A 26 -8.71 -1.31 14.07
C LEU A 26 -7.81 -2.35 14.74
N MET A 27 -6.98 -1.94 15.71
CA MET A 27 -5.95 -2.80 16.28
C MET A 27 -6.51 -4.02 17.03
N ASP A 28 -7.70 -3.91 17.60
CA ASP A 28 -8.34 -5.03 18.28
C ASP A 28 -8.79 -6.11 17.29
N GLU A 29 -9.28 -5.70 16.11
CA GLU A 29 -9.64 -6.64 15.04
C GLU A 29 -8.40 -7.29 14.40
N GLU A 30 -7.33 -6.50 14.18
CA GLU A 30 -6.06 -6.99 13.61
C GLU A 30 -5.33 -8.00 14.51
N ARG A 31 -5.57 -7.95 15.80
CA ARG A 31 -5.00 -8.91 16.78
C ARG A 31 -5.77 -10.21 16.88
N LYS A 32 -7.01 -10.28 16.38
CA LYS A 32 -7.81 -11.51 16.43
C LYS A 32 -7.13 -12.64 15.69
N LEU A 33 -7.20 -13.82 16.28
CA LEU A 33 -6.76 -15.05 15.62
C LEU A 33 -7.78 -15.47 14.56
N ALA A 34 -7.33 -16.15 13.51
CA ALA A 34 -8.21 -16.63 12.45
C ALA A 34 -9.41 -17.45 12.96
N GLY A 35 -9.24 -18.17 14.09
CA GLY A 35 -10.30 -18.94 14.74
C GLY A 35 -11.43 -18.08 15.33
N GLU A 36 -11.15 -16.82 15.65
CA GLU A 36 -12.12 -15.87 16.22
C GLU A 36 -12.92 -15.10 15.15
N LEU A 37 -12.48 -15.21 13.89
CA LEU A 37 -13.10 -14.55 12.76
C LEU A 37 -14.30 -15.35 12.21
N PRO A 38 -15.23 -14.70 11.48
CA PRO A 38 -16.31 -15.39 10.81
C PRO A 38 -15.83 -16.55 9.93
N ALA A 39 -16.58 -17.64 9.93
CA ALA A 39 -16.20 -18.86 9.20
C ALA A 39 -15.86 -18.64 7.72
N ALA A 40 -16.53 -17.67 7.07
CA ALA A 40 -16.27 -17.31 5.68
C ALA A 40 -14.91 -16.64 5.44
N ALA A 41 -14.34 -15.97 6.46
CA ALA A 41 -13.05 -15.30 6.36
C ALA A 41 -11.85 -16.24 6.56
N ARG A 42 -12.01 -17.30 7.33
CA ARG A 42 -10.93 -18.22 7.71
C ARG A 42 -10.17 -18.81 6.53
N PRO A 43 -10.82 -19.35 5.47
CA PRO A 43 -10.11 -19.93 4.33
C PRO A 43 -9.27 -18.90 3.57
N LEU A 44 -9.66 -17.61 3.59
CA LEU A 44 -8.92 -16.53 2.94
C LEU A 44 -7.63 -16.20 3.65
N LEU A 45 -7.58 -16.42 4.97
CA LEU A 45 -6.45 -16.09 5.82
C LEU A 45 -5.52 -17.28 6.10
N GLU A 46 -5.91 -18.50 5.76
CA GLU A 46 -5.15 -19.72 6.07
C GLU A 46 -3.68 -19.64 5.58
N SER A 47 -3.47 -19.17 4.37
CA SER A 47 -2.12 -19.00 3.82
C SER A 47 -1.32 -17.93 4.55
N TYR A 48 -1.97 -16.86 4.97
CA TYR A 48 -1.35 -15.78 5.74
C TYR A 48 -0.98 -16.25 7.16
N GLU A 49 -1.88 -16.96 7.83
CA GLU A 49 -1.63 -17.52 9.16
C GLU A 49 -0.48 -18.55 9.14
N THR A 50 -0.43 -19.38 8.10
CA THR A 50 0.68 -20.30 7.89
C THR A 50 2.02 -19.56 7.74
N LEU A 51 2.02 -18.46 6.97
CA LEU A 51 3.20 -17.63 6.79
C LEU A 51 3.58 -16.91 8.10
N ARG A 52 2.59 -16.41 8.83
CA ARG A 52 2.76 -15.72 10.11
C ARG A 52 3.31 -16.65 11.21
N ALA A 53 2.89 -17.90 11.22
CA ALA A 53 3.35 -18.92 12.19
C ALA A 53 4.72 -19.51 11.86
N ARG A 54 5.28 -19.21 10.67
CA ARG A 54 6.57 -19.76 10.24
C ARG A 54 7.71 -19.20 11.09
N PRO A 55 8.55 -20.07 11.70
CA PRO A 55 9.71 -19.59 12.44
C PRO A 55 10.68 -18.86 11.52
N PRO A 56 11.41 -17.85 12.00
CA PRO A 56 12.44 -17.18 11.21
C PRO A 56 13.48 -18.19 10.76
N SER A 57 13.64 -18.35 9.45
CA SER A 57 14.68 -19.21 8.89
C SER A 57 16.04 -18.53 9.00
N ALA A 58 17.03 -19.25 9.51
CA ALA A 58 18.41 -18.74 9.67
C ALA A 58 19.14 -18.46 8.34
N GLU A 59 18.53 -18.76 7.19
CA GLU A 59 19.21 -18.78 5.90
C GLU A 59 19.24 -17.43 5.14
N HIS A 60 18.67 -16.35 5.69
CA HIS A 60 18.65 -15.04 5.04
C HIS A 60 19.24 -13.91 5.88
N THR A 61 20.26 -14.21 6.70
CA THR A 61 20.89 -13.23 7.57
C THR A 61 22.16 -12.65 6.90
N GLU A 62 22.01 -11.84 5.85
CA GLU A 62 23.11 -11.01 5.35
C GLU A 62 23.01 -9.53 5.73
N ILE A 63 22.05 -9.13 6.52
CA ILE A 63 22.02 -7.78 7.10
C ILE A 63 21.94 -7.95 8.62
N SER A 64 23.08 -7.84 9.27
CA SER A 64 23.16 -7.72 10.72
C SER A 64 22.60 -6.37 11.15
N LEU A 65 21.30 -6.32 11.39
CA LEU A 65 20.69 -5.24 12.15
C LEU A 65 20.89 -5.49 13.63
N PRO A 66 21.02 -4.42 14.45
CA PRO A 66 21.21 -4.57 15.91
C PRO A 66 20.16 -5.48 16.52
N ASP A 67 20.49 -6.23 17.56
CA ASP A 67 19.76 -7.30 18.24
C ASP A 67 18.28 -7.05 18.62
N GLN A 68 17.69 -5.92 18.26
CA GLN A 68 16.31 -5.57 18.61
C GLN A 68 15.31 -5.58 17.44
N VAL A 69 15.77 -5.82 16.22
CA VAL A 69 14.86 -5.96 15.06
C VAL A 69 14.99 -7.39 14.54
N GLY A 70 14.24 -8.28 15.13
CA GLY A 70 14.20 -9.67 14.74
C GLY A 70 13.79 -9.84 13.27
N SER A 71 14.40 -10.77 12.62
CA SER A 71 14.29 -11.33 11.26
C SER A 71 13.39 -10.63 10.22
N SER A 72 13.72 -10.76 8.93
CA SER A 72 12.96 -10.26 7.77
C SER A 72 11.45 -10.65 7.75
N LEU A 73 11.04 -11.64 8.53
CA LEU A 73 9.65 -12.04 8.70
C LEU A 73 8.90 -11.22 9.76
N ALA A 74 9.61 -10.50 10.65
CA ALA A 74 8.96 -9.70 11.69
C ALA A 74 7.99 -8.66 11.09
N GLY A 75 8.30 -8.10 9.91
CA GLY A 75 7.44 -7.19 9.20
C GLY A 75 6.10 -7.79 8.79
N ILE A 76 6.08 -9.07 8.38
CA ILE A 76 4.86 -9.78 8.01
C ILE A 76 4.11 -10.26 9.26
N GLN A 77 4.84 -10.79 10.22
CA GLN A 77 4.27 -11.37 11.44
C GLN A 77 3.65 -10.34 12.38
N ARG A 78 4.15 -9.10 12.34
CA ARG A 78 3.75 -8.00 13.22
C ARG A 78 3.42 -6.72 12.44
N ALA A 79 2.85 -6.86 11.26
CA ALA A 79 2.57 -5.73 10.37
C ALA A 79 1.67 -4.68 11.02
N ALA A 80 0.63 -5.11 11.75
CA ALA A 80 -0.29 -4.22 12.44
C ALA A 80 0.42 -3.41 13.54
N GLU A 81 1.21 -4.07 14.40
CA GLU A 81 1.96 -3.39 15.47
C GLU A 81 3.03 -2.45 14.91
N LEU A 82 3.70 -2.84 13.82
CA LEU A 82 4.69 -1.99 13.16
C LEU A 82 4.06 -0.72 12.56
N SER A 83 2.82 -0.81 12.09
CA SER A 83 2.08 0.37 11.60
C SER A 83 1.79 1.40 12.71
N GLN A 84 1.85 0.99 13.97
CA GLN A 84 1.62 1.85 15.14
C GLN A 84 2.90 2.52 15.68
N VAL A 85 4.06 2.27 15.08
CA VAL A 85 5.32 2.91 15.47
C VAL A 85 5.35 4.35 14.94
N PRO A 86 5.48 5.36 15.80
CA PRO A 86 5.61 6.75 15.37
C PRO A 86 6.92 6.96 14.60
N LEU A 87 6.85 7.53 13.40
CA LEU A 87 8.00 7.79 12.51
C LEU A 87 8.20 9.28 12.23
N ALA A 88 7.18 10.10 12.49
CA ALA A 88 7.20 11.54 12.26
C ALA A 88 6.57 12.28 13.45
N PRO A 89 6.87 13.57 13.64
CA PRO A 89 6.35 14.33 14.80
C PRO A 89 4.82 14.30 14.95
N GLY A 90 4.07 14.37 13.85
CA GLY A 90 2.60 14.29 13.86
C GLY A 90 2.03 12.90 14.20
N ASP A 91 2.85 11.88 14.33
CA ASP A 91 2.40 10.51 14.67
C ASP A 91 2.04 10.35 16.14
N HIS A 92 2.38 11.32 16.96
CA HIS A 92 1.96 11.39 18.36
C HIS A 92 0.56 12.00 18.55
N GLU A 93 -0.06 12.47 17.46
CA GLU A 93 -1.43 12.97 17.50
C GLU A 93 -2.41 11.82 17.74
N THR A 94 -3.09 11.86 18.86
CA THR A 94 -4.05 10.84 19.34
C THR A 94 -5.20 11.53 20.04
N GLY A 95 -6.29 10.81 20.27
CA GLY A 95 -7.40 11.30 21.09
C GLY A 95 -8.72 11.41 20.31
N GLU A 96 -9.83 11.32 21.03
CA GLU A 96 -11.16 11.36 20.47
C GLU A 96 -11.52 12.74 19.88
N GLU A 97 -10.87 13.80 20.33
CA GLU A 97 -11.05 15.14 19.79
C GLU A 97 -10.53 15.27 18.34
N LEU A 98 -9.58 14.42 17.94
CA LEU A 98 -9.05 14.39 16.58
C LEU A 98 -9.64 13.23 15.76
N PHE A 99 -9.86 12.10 16.40
CA PHE A 99 -10.34 10.85 15.77
C PHE A 99 -11.52 10.29 16.58
N PRO A 100 -12.73 10.88 16.48
CA PRO A 100 -13.87 10.48 17.29
C PRO A 100 -14.29 9.06 17.00
N THR A 101 -14.24 8.19 18.01
CA THR A 101 -14.51 6.76 17.89
C THR A 101 -15.91 6.49 17.32
N GLY A 102 -15.97 5.66 16.28
CA GLY A 102 -17.23 5.25 15.65
C GLY A 102 -17.88 6.31 14.76
N GLN A 103 -17.27 7.47 14.58
CA GLN A 103 -17.74 8.45 13.59
C GLN A 103 -17.04 8.20 12.25
N LEU A 104 -17.83 7.93 11.23
CA LEU A 104 -17.37 7.66 9.88
C LEU A 104 -17.77 8.81 8.94
N ASP A 105 -16.93 9.07 7.94
CA ASP A 105 -17.22 9.98 6.87
C ASP A 105 -18.16 9.34 5.80
N HIS A 106 -18.40 10.03 4.69
CA HIS A 106 -19.24 9.54 3.60
C HIS A 106 -18.65 8.32 2.88
N ASP A 107 -17.35 8.10 2.98
CA ASP A 107 -16.64 6.95 2.43
C ASP A 107 -16.50 5.81 3.45
N LEU A 108 -17.20 5.89 4.57
CA LEU A 108 -17.17 4.95 5.69
C LEU A 108 -15.78 4.81 6.33
N GLN A 109 -14.96 5.86 6.26
CA GLN A 109 -13.67 5.92 6.93
C GLN A 109 -13.79 6.69 8.24
N GLN A 110 -12.91 6.40 9.18
CA GLN A 110 -12.79 7.15 10.43
C GLN A 110 -12.63 8.65 10.14
N VAL A 111 -13.41 9.48 10.82
CA VAL A 111 -13.30 10.94 10.71
C VAL A 111 -11.95 11.42 11.23
N ASP A 112 -11.33 12.35 10.49
CA ASP A 112 -10.06 13.01 10.84
C ASP A 112 -10.31 14.52 10.95
N LEU A 113 -10.33 15.02 12.19
CA LEU A 113 -10.59 16.42 12.51
C LEU A 113 -9.31 17.26 12.60
N ARG A 114 -8.15 16.75 12.20
CA ARG A 114 -6.92 17.54 12.17
C ARG A 114 -7.06 18.75 11.24
N SER A 115 -6.49 19.86 11.63
CA SER A 115 -6.57 21.11 10.86
C SER A 115 -5.76 21.06 9.54
N ILE A 116 -4.72 20.24 9.49
CA ILE A 116 -3.82 20.06 8.34
C ILE A 116 -3.67 18.56 8.05
N ASN A 117 -3.74 18.20 6.78
CA ASN A 117 -3.46 16.86 6.29
C ASN A 117 -2.61 16.91 5.03
N SER A 118 -2.11 15.77 4.60
CA SER A 118 -1.21 15.60 3.44
C SER A 118 -1.72 16.26 2.17
N TRP A 119 -3.04 16.27 1.96
CA TRP A 119 -3.66 16.85 0.76
C TRP A 119 -3.48 18.37 0.66
N ARG A 120 -3.19 19.03 1.78
CA ARG A 120 -3.02 20.48 1.87
C ARG A 120 -1.56 20.92 1.96
N LEU A 121 -0.62 19.99 2.12
CA LEU A 121 0.81 20.27 2.27
C LEU A 121 1.45 20.75 0.98
N ARG A 122 2.33 21.72 1.11
CA ARG A 122 3.22 22.22 0.06
C ARG A 122 4.56 21.48 0.12
N LEU A 123 5.38 21.66 -0.89
CA LEU A 123 6.67 20.96 -1.04
C LEU A 123 7.55 21.04 0.22
N ALA A 124 7.66 22.22 0.81
CA ALA A 124 8.52 22.45 1.99
C ALA A 124 7.96 21.87 3.31
N ASP A 125 6.67 21.55 3.34
CA ASP A 125 5.96 21.10 4.53
C ASP A 125 5.89 19.56 4.62
N ILE A 126 6.27 18.85 3.53
CA ILE A 126 6.20 17.40 3.46
C ILE A 126 7.41 16.78 4.14
N SER A 127 7.16 15.91 5.12
CA SER A 127 8.23 15.15 5.76
C SER A 127 8.85 14.13 4.79
N THR A 128 10.15 13.84 4.99
CA THR A 128 10.83 12.79 4.21
C THR A 128 10.16 11.42 4.39
N VAL A 129 9.67 11.12 5.59
CA VAL A 129 8.94 9.87 5.90
C VAL A 129 7.70 9.76 5.02
N GLU A 130 6.86 10.79 4.99
CA GLU A 130 5.64 10.79 4.18
C GLU A 130 5.95 10.69 2.68
N LEU A 131 6.96 11.42 2.19
CA LEU A 131 7.40 11.31 0.81
C LEU A 131 7.76 9.86 0.45
N LEU A 132 8.56 9.18 1.29
CA LEU A 132 9.00 7.81 1.04
C LEU A 132 7.83 6.81 1.12
N GLU A 133 6.94 6.96 2.08
CA GLU A 133 5.74 6.11 2.20
C GLU A 133 4.84 6.23 0.96
N VAL A 134 4.56 7.46 0.52
CA VAL A 134 3.72 7.71 -0.68
C VAL A 134 4.36 7.11 -1.92
N GLN A 135 5.68 7.28 -2.11
CA GLN A 135 6.39 6.66 -3.24
C GLN A 135 6.36 5.13 -3.14
N LEU A 136 6.58 4.58 -1.95
CA LEU A 136 6.59 3.13 -1.72
C LEU A 136 5.23 2.51 -2.07
N VAL A 137 4.14 3.06 -1.54
CA VAL A 137 2.78 2.51 -1.74
C VAL A 137 2.30 2.73 -3.17
N ASN A 138 2.45 3.95 -3.70
CA ASN A 138 1.77 4.35 -4.94
C ASN A 138 2.56 4.04 -6.23
N ALA A 139 3.87 3.82 -6.13
CA ALA A 139 4.73 3.58 -7.30
C ALA A 139 5.63 2.36 -7.18
N VAL A 140 6.37 2.22 -6.07
CA VAL A 140 7.36 1.14 -5.90
C VAL A 140 6.68 -0.21 -5.72
N ALA A 141 5.62 -0.30 -4.90
CA ALA A 141 4.88 -1.54 -4.70
C ALA A 141 4.24 -2.06 -6.01
N PRO A 142 3.51 -1.24 -6.80
CA PRO A 142 3.05 -1.65 -8.13
C PRO A 142 4.19 -2.10 -9.06
N PHE A 143 5.34 -1.41 -9.06
CA PHE A 143 6.49 -1.84 -9.83
C PHE A 143 6.95 -3.25 -9.46
N ILE A 144 7.10 -3.51 -8.15
CA ILE A 144 7.55 -4.82 -7.65
C ILE A 144 6.52 -5.91 -7.98
N LEU A 145 5.23 -5.65 -7.73
CA LEU A 145 4.15 -6.60 -7.98
C LEU A 145 4.05 -6.94 -9.47
N ASN A 146 4.05 -5.94 -10.35
CA ASN A 146 4.02 -6.15 -11.80
C ASN A 146 5.22 -7.01 -12.23
N ALA A 147 6.42 -6.70 -11.76
CA ALA A 147 7.63 -7.44 -12.14
C ALA A 147 7.64 -8.87 -11.61
N ARG A 148 7.30 -9.07 -10.34
CA ARG A 148 7.41 -10.36 -9.65
C ARG A 148 6.28 -11.34 -10.00
N LEU A 149 5.10 -10.82 -10.37
CA LEU A 149 3.94 -11.65 -10.73
C LEU A 149 3.85 -11.95 -12.23
N LYS A 150 4.70 -11.32 -13.07
CA LYS A 150 4.75 -11.57 -14.53
C LYS A 150 4.83 -13.06 -14.87
N PRO A 151 5.73 -13.89 -14.25
CA PRO A 151 5.81 -15.32 -14.57
C PRO A 151 4.52 -16.08 -14.28
N LEU A 152 3.77 -15.68 -13.25
CA LEU A 152 2.50 -16.32 -12.91
C LEU A 152 1.40 -15.95 -13.92
N MET A 153 1.40 -14.73 -14.44
CA MET A 153 0.49 -14.29 -15.49
C MET A 153 0.78 -14.98 -16.83
N GLN A 154 2.04 -15.27 -17.12
CA GLN A 154 2.45 -16.02 -18.32
C GLN A 154 1.96 -17.48 -18.34
N GLN A 155 1.50 -18.03 -17.20
CA GLN A 155 0.91 -19.39 -17.15
C GLN A 155 -0.51 -19.43 -17.73
N VAL A 156 -1.13 -18.30 -18.02
CA VAL A 156 -2.48 -18.24 -18.61
C VAL A 156 -2.42 -18.57 -20.10
N SER A 157 -2.97 -19.70 -20.48
CA SER A 157 -2.88 -20.23 -21.86
C SER A 157 -3.58 -19.37 -22.90
N THR A 158 -4.59 -18.60 -22.49
CA THR A 158 -5.32 -17.69 -23.41
C THR A 158 -4.49 -16.50 -23.84
N ARG A 159 -3.41 -16.16 -23.12
CA ARG A 159 -2.60 -14.96 -23.33
C ARG A 159 -3.44 -13.66 -23.28
N ASP A 160 -4.44 -13.64 -22.42
CA ASP A 160 -5.37 -12.53 -22.21
C ASP A 160 -5.44 -12.26 -20.71
N THR A 161 -4.36 -11.64 -20.20
CA THR A 161 -4.22 -11.26 -18.81
C THR A 161 -4.08 -9.75 -18.71
N HIS A 162 -4.50 -9.17 -17.57
CA HIS A 162 -4.60 -7.74 -17.44
C HIS A 162 -3.94 -7.21 -16.18
N ILE A 163 -3.19 -6.13 -16.32
CA ILE A 163 -2.70 -5.30 -15.22
C ILE A 163 -3.38 -3.95 -15.31
N VAL A 164 -4.01 -3.54 -14.23
CA VAL A 164 -4.62 -2.22 -14.09
C VAL A 164 -3.89 -1.45 -13.00
N ASN A 165 -3.20 -0.38 -13.40
CA ASN A 165 -2.56 0.55 -12.48
C ASN A 165 -3.51 1.74 -12.26
N VAL A 166 -4.12 1.81 -11.08
CA VAL A 166 -5.05 2.90 -10.74
C VAL A 166 -4.25 4.17 -10.46
N SER A 167 -4.25 5.05 -11.44
CA SER A 167 -3.62 6.36 -11.40
C SER A 167 -4.60 7.43 -10.92
N ALA A 168 -4.34 8.66 -11.29
CA ALA A 168 -5.21 9.79 -11.04
C ALA A 168 -4.77 10.98 -11.90
N MET A 169 -5.62 11.99 -12.02
CA MET A 169 -5.32 13.25 -12.68
C MET A 169 -4.07 13.95 -12.10
N GLU A 170 -3.71 13.64 -10.88
CA GLU A 170 -2.49 14.10 -10.21
C GLU A 170 -1.23 13.71 -10.96
N GLY A 171 -1.21 12.57 -11.63
CA GLY A 171 -0.09 12.07 -12.44
C GLY A 171 0.00 12.62 -13.85
N VAL A 172 -0.92 13.50 -14.28
CA VAL A 172 -0.96 14.03 -15.65
C VAL A 172 -0.27 15.39 -15.74
N PHE A 173 0.73 15.52 -16.63
CA PHE A 173 1.50 16.77 -16.82
C PHE A 173 0.70 17.88 -17.54
N TYR A 174 -0.14 17.51 -18.48
CA TYR A 174 -0.82 18.45 -19.39
C TYR A 174 -2.11 19.05 -18.84
N ARG A 175 -2.35 18.93 -17.54
CA ARG A 175 -3.52 19.55 -16.95
C ARG A 175 -3.36 21.06 -16.92
N ALA A 176 -4.39 21.78 -17.39
CA ALA A 176 -4.38 23.26 -17.46
C ALA A 176 -4.24 23.91 -16.07
N TYR A 177 -4.65 23.20 -15.02
CA TYR A 177 -4.56 23.69 -13.65
C TYR A 177 -4.02 22.60 -12.72
N LYS A 178 -2.90 22.90 -12.04
CA LYS A 178 -2.37 22.15 -10.90
C LYS A 178 -2.13 23.10 -9.73
N THR A 179 -2.50 22.68 -8.55
CA THR A 179 -2.23 23.44 -7.33
C THR A 179 -0.77 23.29 -6.91
N ASP A 180 -0.34 24.12 -5.94
CA ASP A 180 0.96 24.02 -5.28
C ASP A 180 1.00 22.96 -4.16
N LYS A 181 -0.06 22.15 -4.03
CA LYS A 181 -0.28 21.19 -2.95
C LYS A 181 0.03 19.76 -3.37
N HIS A 182 0.26 18.89 -2.37
CA HIS A 182 0.50 17.44 -2.48
C HIS A 182 1.44 17.00 -3.63
N PRO A 183 2.61 17.67 -3.82
CA PRO A 183 3.51 17.36 -4.94
C PRO A 183 4.06 15.93 -4.89
N HIS A 184 4.21 15.33 -3.72
CA HIS A 184 4.67 13.95 -3.52
C HIS A 184 3.69 12.92 -4.09
N THR A 185 2.37 13.15 -3.95
CA THR A 185 1.33 12.31 -4.55
C THR A 185 1.32 12.48 -6.08
N ASN A 186 1.43 13.72 -6.57
CA ASN A 186 1.54 14.00 -8.01
C ASN A 186 2.73 13.25 -8.63
N MET A 187 3.90 13.28 -7.96
CA MET A 187 5.10 12.55 -8.39
C MET A 187 4.87 11.05 -8.46
N ALA A 188 4.27 10.46 -7.44
CA ALA A 188 4.03 9.02 -7.37
C ALA A 188 3.06 8.55 -8.48
N LYS A 189 1.98 9.29 -8.72
CA LYS A 189 1.03 8.97 -9.81
C LYS A 189 1.65 9.19 -11.20
N ALA A 190 2.51 10.19 -11.36
CA ALA A 190 3.28 10.36 -12.61
C ALA A 190 4.26 9.20 -12.83
N ALA A 191 4.93 8.71 -11.77
CA ALA A 191 5.80 7.55 -11.84
C ALA A 191 5.01 6.28 -12.22
N LEU A 192 3.82 6.07 -11.67
CA LEU A 192 2.95 4.94 -12.02
C LEU A 192 2.48 4.99 -13.48
N ASN A 193 2.12 6.17 -13.98
CA ASN A 193 1.79 6.37 -15.40
C ASN A 193 2.99 6.08 -16.31
N MET A 194 4.19 6.51 -15.92
CA MET A 194 5.41 6.25 -16.68
C MET A 194 5.79 4.77 -16.68
N LEU A 195 5.61 4.08 -15.55
CA LEU A 195 5.76 2.62 -15.46
C LEU A 195 4.88 1.92 -16.50
N THR A 196 3.59 2.26 -16.55
CA THR A 196 2.65 1.70 -17.53
C THR A 196 3.11 1.98 -18.95
N ARG A 197 3.40 3.25 -19.27
CA ARG A 197 3.81 3.66 -20.61
C ARG A 197 5.07 2.96 -21.11
N THR A 198 6.05 2.75 -20.24
CA THR A 198 7.32 2.12 -20.63
C THR A 198 7.22 0.61 -20.72
N SER A 199 6.37 -0.04 -19.91
CA SER A 199 6.35 -1.50 -19.77
C SER A 199 5.24 -2.19 -20.58
N ALA A 200 4.16 -1.49 -20.91
CA ALA A 200 2.98 -2.09 -21.54
C ALA A 200 3.30 -2.83 -22.86
N GLN A 201 4.17 -2.26 -23.69
CA GLN A 201 4.53 -2.87 -24.99
C GLN A 201 5.34 -4.17 -24.81
N ASP A 202 6.22 -4.23 -23.81
CA ASP A 202 6.97 -5.45 -23.49
C ASP A 202 6.03 -6.54 -22.97
N TYR A 203 5.14 -6.20 -22.06
CA TYR A 203 4.16 -7.11 -21.47
C TYR A 203 3.15 -7.63 -22.51
N ALA A 204 2.72 -6.80 -23.46
CA ALA A 204 1.81 -7.21 -24.53
C ALA A 204 2.36 -8.34 -25.40
N ARG A 205 3.68 -8.44 -25.60
CA ARG A 205 4.32 -9.55 -26.32
C ARG A 205 4.07 -10.90 -25.64
N ASP A 206 3.88 -10.88 -24.32
CA ASP A 206 3.58 -12.06 -23.50
C ASP A 206 2.06 -12.26 -23.32
N GLY A 207 1.22 -11.43 -23.94
CA GLY A 207 -0.25 -11.49 -23.80
C GLY A 207 -0.74 -10.90 -22.48
N ILE A 208 0.03 -9.97 -21.90
CA ILE A 208 -0.33 -9.25 -20.68
C ILE A 208 -0.63 -7.78 -21.03
N HIS A 209 -1.87 -7.39 -20.88
CA HIS A 209 -2.35 -6.04 -21.21
C HIS A 209 -2.25 -5.11 -20.00
N MET A 210 -1.30 -4.19 -20.03
CA MET A 210 -1.08 -3.24 -18.92
C MET A 210 -1.67 -1.88 -19.25
N ASN A 211 -2.54 -1.38 -18.38
CA ASN A 211 -3.24 -0.10 -18.52
C ASN A 211 -3.11 0.74 -17.25
N SER A 212 -3.12 2.06 -17.42
CA SER A 212 -3.39 3.02 -16.35
C SER A 212 -4.81 3.56 -16.49
N VAL A 213 -5.53 3.65 -15.39
CA VAL A 213 -6.87 4.23 -15.35
C VAL A 213 -6.90 5.39 -14.38
N ASP A 214 -7.67 6.41 -14.71
CA ASP A 214 -7.98 7.56 -13.87
C ASP A 214 -9.37 7.34 -13.28
N THR A 215 -9.54 7.54 -11.97
CA THR A 215 -10.79 7.29 -11.22
C THR A 215 -11.41 8.59 -10.71
#